data_edad6c6ebe4d28a45a93595f5aa5cfb7
#
_entry.id   edad6c6ebe4d28a45a93595f5aa5cfb7
#
_cell.length_a   1.000
_cell.length_b   1.000
_cell.length_c   1.000
_cell.angle_alpha   90.00
_cell.angle_beta   90.00
_cell.angle_gamma   90.00
#
_symmetry.space_group_name_H-M   'P 1'
#
loop_
_entity.id
_entity.type
_entity.pdbx_description
1 polymer ?
#
loop_
_entity_poly.entity_id
_entity_poly.type
_entity_poly.pdbx_seq_one_letter_code
_entity_poly.pdbx_strand_id
1 'polypeptide(L)'
;MATEIETLAARLKQFADARDWEKFHTPKNLAIALSVEVSELAEIFQWLTPEESAGVMGSVKNADAVRDELADVMIYLTRIASILGVDLIKEANAKIDRNEVRFPPTQ
;
A
#
# COMPACT_ATOMS: atom_id res chain seq x y z
N MET A 1 -16.54 17.13 -2.28
CA MET A 1 -15.23 17.14 -1.61
C MET A 1 -14.44 15.87 -1.96
N ALA A 2 -13.17 16.03 -2.23
CA ALA A 2 -12.31 14.88 -2.50
C ALA A 2 -12.07 14.09 -1.21
N THR A 3 -12.02 12.76 -1.31
CA THR A 3 -11.62 11.89 -0.21
C THR A 3 -10.12 12.02 0.03
N GLU A 4 -9.65 11.52 1.17
CA GLU A 4 -8.21 11.48 1.48
C GLU A 4 -7.43 10.70 0.43
N ILE A 5 -7.97 9.59 -0.06
CA ILE A 5 -7.33 8.79 -1.12
C ILE A 5 -7.25 9.60 -2.43
N GLU A 6 -8.32 10.27 -2.80
CA GLU A 6 -8.34 11.11 -4.01
C GLU A 6 -7.33 12.25 -3.90
N THR A 7 -7.23 12.87 -2.73
CA THR A 7 -6.26 13.93 -2.46
C THR A 7 -4.83 13.41 -2.57
N LEU A 8 -4.55 12.25 -2.01
CA LEU A 8 -3.24 11.61 -2.14
C LEU A 8 -2.93 11.27 -3.59
N ALA A 9 -3.90 10.70 -4.31
CA ALA A 9 -3.73 10.36 -5.73
C ALA A 9 -3.41 11.58 -6.58
N ALA A 10 -4.10 12.70 -6.34
CA ALA A 10 -3.83 13.96 -7.04
C ALA A 10 -2.43 14.49 -6.76
N ARG A 11 -1.99 14.41 -5.51
CA ARG A 11 -0.65 14.83 -5.12
C ARG A 11 0.43 13.97 -5.78
N LEU A 12 0.20 12.65 -5.85
CA LEU A 12 1.14 11.74 -6.48
C LEU A 12 1.23 11.98 -7.99
N LYS A 13 0.10 12.29 -8.62
CA LYS A 13 0.09 12.64 -10.05
C LYS A 13 0.91 13.89 -10.30
N GLN A 14 0.69 14.94 -9.50
CA GLN A 14 1.46 16.20 -9.62
C GLN A 14 2.95 15.95 -9.42
N PHE A 15 3.30 15.13 -8.44
CA PHE A 15 4.70 14.79 -8.15
C PHE A 15 5.35 14.09 -9.35
N ALA A 16 4.66 13.12 -9.94
CA ALA A 16 5.17 12.38 -11.09
C ALA A 16 5.25 13.26 -12.35
N ASP A 17 4.23 14.07 -12.59
CA ASP A 17 4.17 14.97 -13.74
C ASP A 17 5.30 16.01 -13.69
N ALA A 18 5.58 16.57 -12.51
CA ALA A 18 6.64 17.55 -12.33
C ALA A 18 8.03 16.99 -12.65
N ARG A 19 8.19 15.68 -12.60
CA ARG A 19 9.46 14.98 -12.83
C ARG A 19 9.49 14.22 -14.15
N ASP A 20 8.43 14.34 -14.93
CA ASP A 20 8.29 13.61 -16.20
C ASP A 20 8.41 12.09 -16.01
N TRP A 21 7.85 11.60 -14.91
CA TRP A 21 7.88 10.16 -14.58
C TRP A 21 6.69 9.39 -15.12
N GLU A 22 5.68 10.05 -15.63
CA GLU A 22 4.46 9.40 -16.11
C GLU A 22 4.77 8.30 -17.13
N LYS A 23 5.74 8.52 -18.00
CA LYS A 23 6.19 7.54 -18.99
C LYS A 23 6.75 6.26 -18.36
N PHE A 24 7.21 6.33 -17.11
CA PHE A 24 7.72 5.18 -16.37
C PHE A 24 6.65 4.53 -15.48
N HIS A 25 5.54 5.22 -15.23
CA HIS A 25 4.48 4.76 -14.34
C HIS A 25 3.43 3.96 -15.10
N THR A 26 3.87 2.95 -15.84
CA THR A 26 2.94 1.98 -16.43
C THR A 26 2.39 1.08 -15.33
N PRO A 27 1.18 0.51 -15.50
CA PRO A 27 0.65 -0.45 -14.52
C PRO A 27 1.61 -1.59 -14.20
N LYS A 28 2.28 -2.12 -15.21
CA LYS A 28 3.28 -3.18 -15.01
C LYS A 28 4.42 -2.73 -14.10
N ASN A 29 5.01 -1.57 -14.40
CA ASN A 29 6.14 -1.06 -13.61
C ASN A 29 5.71 -0.74 -12.18
N LEU A 30 4.52 -0.17 -12.00
CA LEU A 30 4.00 0.15 -10.67
C LEU A 30 3.68 -1.10 -9.86
N ALA A 31 3.15 -2.15 -10.49
CA ALA A 31 2.89 -3.42 -9.83
C ALA A 31 4.21 -4.05 -9.35
N ILE A 32 5.26 -4.01 -10.17
CA ILE A 32 6.58 -4.52 -9.80
C ILE A 32 7.17 -3.69 -8.66
N ALA A 33 7.11 -2.35 -8.75
CA ALA A 33 7.61 -1.46 -7.70
C ALA A 33 6.88 -1.72 -6.37
N LEU A 34 5.56 -1.91 -6.43
CA LEU A 34 4.76 -2.24 -5.25
C LEU A 34 5.25 -3.56 -4.63
N SER A 35 5.51 -4.58 -5.44
CA SER A 35 5.98 -5.88 -4.93
C SER A 35 7.34 -5.75 -4.23
N VAL A 36 8.22 -4.90 -4.73
CA VAL A 36 9.51 -4.62 -4.09
C VAL A 36 9.32 -4.00 -2.71
N GLU A 37 8.45 -3.01 -2.60
CA GLU A 37 8.19 -2.35 -1.30
C GLU A 37 7.54 -3.32 -0.30
N VAL A 38 6.62 -4.17 -0.76
CA VAL A 38 6.03 -5.21 0.08
C VAL A 38 7.12 -6.19 0.56
N SER A 39 8.07 -6.53 -0.32
CA SER A 39 9.20 -7.40 0.04
C SER A 39 10.10 -6.74 1.08
N GLU A 40 10.37 -5.45 0.97
CA GLU A 40 11.15 -4.70 1.96
C GLU A 40 10.44 -4.65 3.31
N LEU A 41 9.12 -4.50 3.30
CA LEU A 41 8.33 -4.59 4.54
C LEU A 41 8.47 -5.99 5.15
N ALA A 42 8.36 -7.04 4.35
CA ALA A 42 8.50 -8.42 4.82
C ALA A 42 9.89 -8.69 5.40
N GLU A 43 10.95 -8.09 4.85
CA GLU A 43 12.32 -8.24 5.36
C GLU A 43 12.45 -7.79 6.81
N ILE A 44 11.72 -6.76 7.21
CA ILE A 44 11.76 -6.25 8.59
C ILE A 44 11.29 -7.33 9.57
N PHE A 45 10.32 -8.15 9.17
CA PHE A 45 9.65 -9.11 10.04
C PHE A 45 10.14 -10.55 9.88
N GLN A 46 10.85 -10.87 8.81
CA GLN A 46 11.11 -12.27 8.40
C GLN A 46 11.79 -13.13 9.46
N TRP A 47 12.61 -12.52 10.32
CA TRP A 47 13.36 -13.26 11.36
C TRP A 47 12.82 -13.03 12.77
N LEU A 48 11.68 -12.31 12.87
CA LEU A 48 11.05 -12.04 14.16
C LEU A 48 10.08 -13.15 14.51
N THR A 49 9.98 -13.46 15.81
CA THR A 49 8.89 -14.31 16.31
C THR A 49 7.58 -13.51 16.26
N PRO A 50 6.41 -14.18 16.34
CA PRO A 50 5.14 -13.44 16.44
C PRO A 50 5.11 -12.41 17.57
N GLU A 51 5.67 -12.74 18.73
CA GLU A 51 5.74 -11.83 19.88
C GLU A 51 6.63 -10.63 19.59
N GLU A 52 7.81 -10.87 19.00
CA GLU A 52 8.72 -9.80 18.61
C GLU A 52 8.09 -8.89 17.54
N SER A 53 7.37 -9.48 16.59
CA SER A 53 6.72 -8.70 15.54
C SER A 53 5.65 -7.77 16.10
N ALA A 54 4.89 -8.23 17.09
CA ALA A 54 3.87 -7.41 17.76
C ALA A 54 4.49 -6.18 18.44
N GLY A 55 5.75 -6.30 18.91
CA GLY A 55 6.46 -5.23 19.58
C GLY A 55 7.40 -4.43 18.70
N VAL A 56 7.34 -4.59 17.36
CA VAL A 56 8.34 -4.00 16.45
C VAL A 56 8.43 -2.48 16.56
N MET A 57 7.32 -1.81 16.87
CA MET A 57 7.32 -0.35 17.01
C MET A 57 8.02 0.16 18.26
N GLY A 58 8.40 -0.73 19.18
CA GLY A 58 9.18 -0.38 20.38
C GLY A 58 10.65 -0.09 20.08
N SER A 59 11.16 -0.51 18.92
CA SER A 59 12.52 -0.19 18.46
C SER A 59 12.44 1.02 17.53
N VAL A 60 13.15 2.09 17.86
CA VAL A 60 13.13 3.33 17.04
C VAL A 60 13.53 3.04 15.60
N LYS A 61 14.60 2.28 15.40
CA LYS A 61 15.09 1.92 14.06
C LYS A 61 14.04 1.15 13.26
N ASN A 62 13.45 0.13 13.87
CA ASN A 62 12.45 -0.70 13.20
C ASN A 62 11.14 0.07 12.98
N ALA A 63 10.76 0.92 13.95
CA ALA A 63 9.55 1.74 13.82
C ALA A 63 9.64 2.67 12.61
N ASP A 64 10.77 3.34 12.42
CA ASP A 64 10.98 4.21 11.27
C ASP A 64 10.94 3.43 9.96
N ALA A 65 11.60 2.27 9.92
CA ALA A 65 11.60 1.41 8.74
C ALA A 65 10.18 0.92 8.40
N VAL A 66 9.41 0.51 9.39
CA VAL A 66 8.02 0.07 9.18
C VAL A 66 7.16 1.21 8.61
N ARG A 67 7.27 2.40 9.20
CA ARG A 67 6.52 3.56 8.71
C ARG A 67 6.87 3.90 7.27
N ASP A 68 8.16 3.90 6.93
CA ASP A 68 8.62 4.21 5.59
C ASP A 68 8.11 3.19 4.57
N GLU A 69 8.19 1.90 4.88
CA GLU A 69 7.75 0.86 3.95
C GLU A 69 6.24 0.84 3.79
N LEU A 70 5.48 1.05 4.87
CA LEU A 70 4.03 1.18 4.78
C LEU A 70 3.64 2.39 3.92
N ALA A 71 4.37 3.51 4.08
CA ALA A 71 4.15 4.70 3.26
C ALA A 71 4.41 4.41 1.79
N ASP A 72 5.52 3.75 1.46
CA ASP A 72 5.85 3.41 0.08
C ASP A 72 4.84 2.44 -0.54
N VAL A 73 4.38 1.44 0.22
CA VAL A 73 3.32 0.52 -0.23
C VAL A 73 2.05 1.31 -0.57
N MET A 74 1.65 2.22 0.31
CA MET A 74 0.47 3.05 0.10
C MET A 74 0.62 3.94 -1.14
N ILE A 75 1.79 4.52 -1.33
CA ILE A 75 2.09 5.39 -2.47
C ILE A 75 1.92 4.62 -3.79
N TYR A 76 2.58 3.48 -3.94
CA TYR A 76 2.51 2.72 -5.18
C TYR A 76 1.13 2.11 -5.41
N LEU A 77 0.49 1.63 -4.35
CA LEU A 77 -0.87 1.11 -4.43
C LEU A 77 -1.85 2.18 -4.92
N THR A 78 -1.77 3.36 -4.32
CA THR A 78 -2.64 4.49 -4.69
C THR A 78 -2.37 4.94 -6.13
N ARG A 79 -1.09 4.99 -6.52
CA ARG A 79 -0.72 5.42 -7.86
C ARG A 79 -1.22 4.45 -8.94
N ILE A 80 -1.03 3.15 -8.76
CA ILE A 80 -1.52 2.15 -9.73
C ILE A 80 -3.04 2.16 -9.82
N ALA A 81 -3.73 2.25 -8.69
CA ALA A 81 -5.19 2.33 -8.68
C ALA A 81 -5.68 3.58 -9.42
N SER A 82 -5.01 4.72 -9.22
CA SER A 82 -5.34 5.99 -9.89
C SER A 82 -5.21 5.85 -11.41
N ILE A 83 -4.11 5.27 -11.88
CA ILE A 83 -3.87 5.10 -13.32
C ILE A 83 -4.90 4.15 -13.94
N LEU A 84 -5.29 3.09 -13.22
CA LEU A 84 -6.25 2.10 -13.71
C LEU A 84 -7.71 2.52 -13.49
N GLY A 85 -7.95 3.65 -12.82
CA GLY A 85 -9.30 4.11 -12.54
C GLY A 85 -10.05 3.25 -11.52
N VAL A 86 -9.33 2.65 -10.56
CA VAL A 86 -9.91 1.80 -9.53
C VAL A 86 -10.12 2.60 -8.25
N ASP A 87 -11.33 2.54 -7.70
CA ASP A 87 -11.69 3.11 -6.41
C ASP A 87 -11.32 2.09 -5.32
N LEU A 88 -10.18 2.29 -4.66
CA LEU A 88 -9.65 1.35 -3.68
C LEU A 88 -10.59 1.08 -2.52
N ILE A 89 -11.21 2.11 -1.97
CA ILE A 89 -12.09 1.96 -0.80
C ILE A 89 -13.34 1.17 -1.20
N LYS A 90 -13.93 1.51 -2.32
CA LYS A 90 -15.10 0.79 -2.85
C LYS A 90 -14.77 -0.68 -3.09
N GLU A 91 -13.66 -0.95 -3.77
CA GLU A 91 -13.27 -2.33 -4.09
C GLU A 91 -12.90 -3.12 -2.84
N ALA A 92 -12.25 -2.49 -1.86
CA ALA A 92 -11.92 -3.15 -0.59
C ALA A 92 -13.20 -3.53 0.16
N ASN A 93 -14.16 -2.62 0.27
CA ASN A 93 -15.44 -2.90 0.92
C ASN A 93 -16.21 -4.01 0.22
N ALA A 94 -16.27 -3.98 -1.12
CA ALA A 94 -16.94 -5.01 -1.90
C ALA A 94 -16.26 -6.38 -1.70
N LYS A 95 -14.93 -6.38 -1.62
CA LYS A 95 -14.18 -7.62 -1.39
C LYS A 95 -14.44 -8.18 0.00
N ILE A 96 -14.54 -7.33 1.01
CA ILE A 96 -14.89 -7.75 2.38
C ILE A 96 -16.26 -8.41 2.38
N ASP A 97 -17.25 -7.81 1.70
CA ASP A 97 -18.59 -8.38 1.60
C ASP A 97 -18.55 -9.80 1.01
N ARG A 98 -17.79 -10.00 -0.06
CA ARG A 98 -17.63 -11.32 -0.67
C ARG A 98 -16.90 -12.29 0.27
N ASN A 99 -15.91 -11.79 1.02
CA ASN A 99 -15.16 -12.61 1.97
C ASN A 99 -16.02 -13.04 3.17
N GLU A 100 -16.96 -12.21 3.59
CA GLU A 100 -17.90 -12.59 4.66
C GLU A 100 -18.75 -13.78 4.26
N VAL A 101 -19.11 -13.90 2.98
CA VAL A 101 -19.83 -15.06 2.46
C VAL A 101 -18.92 -16.27 2.35
N ARG A 102 -17.68 -16.07 1.84
CA ARG A 102 -16.71 -17.15 1.63
C ARG A 102 -16.17 -17.70 2.95
N PHE A 103 -15.98 -16.82 3.95
CA PHE A 103 -15.44 -17.17 5.26
C PHE A 103 -16.43 -16.72 6.34
N PRO A 104 -17.53 -17.47 6.57
CA PRO A 104 -18.52 -17.04 7.56
C PRO A 104 -17.94 -17.02 8.97
N PRO A 105 -18.53 -16.21 9.88
CA PRO A 105 -18.03 -16.15 11.25
C PRO A 105 -18.02 -17.52 11.91
N THR A 106 -17.04 -17.75 12.75
CA THR A 106 -16.99 -18.95 13.60
C THR A 106 -17.95 -18.77 14.76
N GLN A 107 -18.58 -19.88 15.18
CA GLN A 107 -19.55 -19.87 16.30
C GLN A 107 -18.87 -20.18 17.62
#